data_e2cd2316769664c41e0968a07868b545
#
_entry.id   e2cd2316769664c41e0968a07868b545
#
_cell.length_a   1.000
_cell.length_b   1.000
_cell.length_c   1.000
_cell.angle_alpha   90.00
_cell.angle_beta   90.00
_cell.angle_gamma   90.00
#
_symmetry.space_group_name_H-M   'P 1'
#
loop_
_entity.id
_entity.type
_entity.pdbx_description
1 polymer ?
#
loop_
_entity_poly.entity_id
_entity_poly.type
_entity_poly.pdbx_seq_one_letter_code
_entity_poly.pdbx_strand_id
1 'polypeptide(L)'
;MLQNDPELFELSMSEKTQPLMDLVKKHCEENIKPIQQEYSALQNEKEDRWSWHPRQIELMEGAKEKARELGLWNFFLPDPDGNIGDGLTNLDYTYVASEIGKYPLASESMNCSAPDTGNMEVLERVG
;
A
#
# COMPACT_ATOMS: atom_id res chain seq x y z
N MET A 1 25.10 30.07 -7.32
CA MET A 1 25.31 28.80 -8.05
C MET A 1 25.14 27.67 -7.05
N LEU A 2 24.06 26.94 -7.16
CA LEU A 2 23.90 25.72 -6.38
C LEU A 2 24.96 24.72 -6.89
N GLN A 3 26.01 24.51 -6.12
CA GLN A 3 26.95 23.44 -6.38
C GLN A 3 26.15 22.13 -6.33
N ASN A 4 26.41 21.22 -7.26
CA ASN A 4 25.89 19.87 -7.22
C ASN A 4 26.42 19.20 -5.95
N ASP A 5 25.71 19.38 -4.83
CA ASP A 5 25.91 18.57 -3.65
C ASP A 5 25.24 17.21 -3.93
N PRO A 6 26.00 16.13 -4.05
CA PRO A 6 25.42 14.81 -4.33
C PRO A 6 24.37 14.40 -3.29
N GLU A 7 24.54 14.81 -2.04
CA GLU A 7 23.59 14.50 -0.95
C GLU A 7 22.26 15.23 -1.10
N LEU A 8 22.24 16.43 -1.71
CA LEU A 8 21.01 17.18 -1.97
C LEU A 8 20.16 16.62 -3.11
N PHE A 9 20.75 15.83 -3.99
CA PHE A 9 20.11 15.28 -5.18
C PHE A 9 20.03 13.74 -5.17
N GLU A 10 20.44 13.10 -4.11
CA GLU A 10 20.29 11.67 -3.96
C GLU A 10 18.84 11.32 -3.61
N LEU A 11 18.09 10.92 -4.66
CA LEU A 11 16.70 10.51 -4.56
C LEU A 11 16.58 8.98 -4.53
N SER A 12 17.44 8.32 -3.77
CA SER A 12 17.41 6.87 -3.60
C SER A 12 16.63 6.46 -2.35
N MET A 13 16.03 5.28 -2.41
CA MET A 13 15.38 4.67 -1.25
C MET A 13 16.43 4.29 -0.20
N SER A 14 16.17 4.56 1.08
CA SER A 14 17.07 4.17 2.16
C SER A 14 17.10 2.64 2.33
N GLU A 15 18.24 2.11 2.75
CA GLU A 15 18.43 0.67 2.96
C GLU A 15 17.48 0.09 4.02
N LYS A 16 17.14 0.87 5.04
CA LYS A 16 16.21 0.46 6.11
C LYS A 16 14.80 0.15 5.60
N THR A 17 14.41 0.68 4.44
CA THR A 17 13.10 0.48 3.81
C THR A 17 13.06 -0.79 2.94
N GLN A 18 14.21 -1.39 2.63
CA GLN A 18 14.27 -2.58 1.80
C GLN A 18 13.44 -3.77 2.32
N PRO A 19 13.44 -4.12 3.62
CA PRO A 19 12.59 -5.18 4.14
C PRO A 19 11.10 -4.93 3.91
N LEU A 20 10.63 -3.69 4.07
CA LEU A 20 9.25 -3.31 3.77
C LEU A 20 8.95 -3.46 2.27
N MET A 21 9.84 -3.00 1.41
CA MET A 21 9.70 -3.14 -0.05
C MET A 21 9.59 -4.62 -0.45
N ASP A 22 10.41 -5.48 0.13
CA ASP A 22 10.38 -6.92 -0.15
C ASP A 22 9.06 -7.58 0.26
N LEU A 23 8.51 -7.19 1.43
CA LEU A 23 7.20 -7.65 1.89
C LEU A 23 6.07 -7.16 1.00
N VAL A 24 6.10 -5.90 0.57
CA VAL A 24 5.12 -5.33 -0.36
C VAL A 24 5.14 -6.07 -1.69
N LYS A 25 6.32 -6.31 -2.27
CA LYS A 25 6.48 -7.09 -3.50
C LYS A 25 5.92 -8.50 -3.35
N LYS A 26 6.25 -9.16 -2.25
CA LYS A 26 5.74 -10.50 -1.92
C LYS A 26 4.21 -10.50 -1.86
N HIS A 27 3.62 -9.58 -1.12
CA HIS A 27 2.16 -9.45 -1.01
C HIS A 27 1.51 -9.24 -2.38
N CYS A 28 2.04 -8.33 -3.19
CA CYS A 28 1.53 -8.05 -4.53
C CYS A 28 1.59 -9.28 -5.44
N GLU A 29 2.71 -9.99 -5.47
CA GLU A 29 2.88 -11.17 -6.34
C GLU A 29 2.08 -12.39 -5.87
N GLU A 30 2.04 -12.65 -4.57
CA GLU A 30 1.43 -13.85 -4.03
C GLU A 30 -0.08 -13.70 -3.72
N ASN A 31 -0.53 -12.50 -3.32
CA ASN A 31 -1.87 -12.29 -2.80
C ASN A 31 -2.75 -11.39 -3.68
N ILE A 32 -2.16 -10.48 -4.46
CA ILE A 32 -2.93 -9.54 -5.30
C ILE A 32 -3.00 -10.01 -6.74
N LYS A 33 -1.88 -10.28 -7.35
CA LYS A 33 -1.81 -10.70 -8.76
C LYS A 33 -2.70 -11.91 -9.09
N PRO A 34 -2.75 -12.97 -8.25
CA PRO A 34 -3.61 -14.12 -8.54
C PRO A 34 -5.11 -13.82 -8.56
N ILE A 35 -5.57 -12.83 -7.79
CA ILE A 35 -7.00 -12.51 -7.68
C ILE A 35 -7.46 -11.40 -8.65
N GLN A 36 -6.54 -10.67 -9.25
CA GLN A 36 -6.86 -9.46 -10.01
C GLN A 36 -7.72 -9.74 -11.23
N GLN A 37 -7.46 -10.80 -11.95
CA GLN A 37 -8.23 -11.16 -13.14
C GLN A 37 -9.68 -11.53 -12.78
N GLU A 38 -9.87 -12.37 -11.78
CA GLU A 38 -11.20 -12.75 -11.28
C GLU A 38 -11.96 -11.51 -10.78
N TYR A 39 -11.32 -10.70 -9.95
CA TYR A 39 -11.90 -9.46 -9.42
C TYR A 39 -12.38 -8.53 -10.54
N SER A 40 -11.56 -8.33 -11.57
CA SER A 40 -11.91 -7.47 -12.70
C SER A 40 -13.05 -8.04 -13.56
N ALA A 41 -13.08 -9.36 -13.76
CA ALA A 41 -14.16 -10.02 -14.51
C ALA A 41 -15.51 -9.84 -13.82
N LEU A 42 -15.56 -10.00 -12.51
CA LEU A 42 -16.77 -9.83 -11.69
C LEU A 42 -17.34 -8.40 -11.77
N GLN A 43 -16.54 -7.39 -12.10
CA GLN A 43 -17.02 -6.03 -12.29
C GLN A 43 -18.07 -5.93 -13.40
N ASN A 44 -17.94 -6.76 -14.43
CA ASN A 44 -18.86 -6.77 -15.57
C ASN A 44 -20.12 -7.62 -15.33
N GLU A 45 -20.16 -8.40 -14.26
CA GLU A 45 -21.29 -9.27 -13.91
C GLU A 45 -22.29 -8.58 -12.98
N LYS A 46 -22.00 -7.36 -12.52
CA LYS A 46 -22.89 -6.62 -11.62
C LYS A 46 -24.08 -6.01 -12.36
N GLU A 47 -25.23 -6.00 -11.69
CA GLU A 47 -26.45 -5.38 -12.21
C GLU A 47 -26.33 -3.86 -12.35
N ASP A 48 -25.54 -3.24 -11.46
CA ASP A 48 -25.28 -1.81 -11.49
C ASP A 48 -23.81 -1.50 -11.11
N ARG A 49 -23.36 -0.29 -11.42
CA ARG A 49 -21.98 0.14 -11.15
C ARG A 49 -21.71 0.54 -9.69
N TRP A 50 -22.73 0.64 -8.87
CA TRP A 50 -22.62 1.14 -7.50
C TRP A 50 -22.53 0.04 -6.47
N SER A 51 -23.03 -1.15 -6.79
CA SER A 51 -22.97 -2.32 -5.92
C SER A 51 -21.65 -3.08 -6.07
N TRP A 52 -21.32 -3.85 -5.05
CA TRP A 52 -20.20 -4.80 -5.07
C TRP A 52 -20.71 -6.21 -5.31
N HIS A 53 -20.03 -6.97 -6.14
CA HIS A 53 -20.27 -8.40 -6.23
C HIS A 53 -19.81 -9.08 -4.94
N PRO A 54 -20.60 -9.99 -4.30
CA PRO A 54 -20.19 -10.64 -3.05
C PRO A 54 -18.81 -11.28 -3.11
N ARG A 55 -18.47 -11.89 -4.23
CA ARG A 55 -17.15 -12.50 -4.44
C ARG A 55 -16.01 -11.48 -4.49
N GLN A 56 -16.26 -10.27 -4.99
CA GLN A 56 -15.26 -9.18 -4.93
C GLN A 56 -14.95 -8.80 -3.48
N ILE A 57 -15.95 -8.74 -2.63
CA ILE A 57 -15.78 -8.47 -1.19
C ILE A 57 -14.92 -9.56 -0.55
N GLU A 58 -15.24 -10.84 -0.80
CA GLU A 58 -14.46 -11.97 -0.27
C GLU A 58 -13.00 -11.92 -0.70
N LEU A 59 -12.72 -11.67 -1.98
CA LEU A 59 -11.35 -11.58 -2.52
C LEU A 59 -10.58 -10.43 -1.86
N MET A 60 -11.21 -9.28 -1.71
CA MET A 60 -10.56 -8.11 -1.09
C MET A 60 -10.33 -8.31 0.40
N GLU A 61 -11.29 -8.83 1.14
CA GLU A 61 -11.11 -9.11 2.58
C GLU A 61 -10.03 -10.17 2.81
N GLY A 62 -9.97 -11.21 1.99
CA GLY A 62 -8.87 -12.18 2.03
C GLY A 62 -7.50 -11.55 1.78
N ALA A 63 -7.39 -10.62 0.82
CA ALA A 63 -6.16 -9.87 0.56
C ALA A 63 -5.77 -8.96 1.75
N LYS A 64 -6.75 -8.31 2.38
CA LYS A 64 -6.54 -7.49 3.58
C LYS A 64 -6.05 -8.32 4.76
N GLU A 65 -6.58 -9.52 4.96
CA GLU A 65 -6.10 -10.44 6.00
C GLU A 65 -4.65 -10.82 5.78
N LYS A 66 -4.27 -11.16 4.54
CA LYS A 66 -2.88 -11.46 4.18
C LYS A 66 -1.94 -10.28 4.42
N ALA A 67 -2.38 -9.07 4.10
CA ALA A 67 -1.61 -7.86 4.40
C ALA A 67 -1.39 -7.68 5.91
N ARG A 68 -2.43 -7.92 6.73
CA ARG A 68 -2.31 -7.87 8.21
C ARG A 68 -1.35 -8.93 8.75
N GLU A 69 -1.42 -10.16 8.25
CA GLU A 69 -0.49 -11.25 8.63
C GLU A 69 0.98 -10.90 8.35
N LEU A 70 1.22 -10.13 7.29
CA LEU A 70 2.57 -9.67 6.91
C LEU A 70 2.99 -8.37 7.63
N GLY A 71 2.13 -7.76 8.44
CA GLY A 71 2.41 -6.49 9.10
C GLY A 71 2.33 -5.28 8.16
N LEU A 72 1.64 -5.40 7.03
CA LEU A 72 1.53 -4.34 6.02
C LEU A 72 0.32 -3.44 6.18
N TRP A 73 -0.56 -3.71 7.14
CA TRP A 73 -1.75 -2.88 7.37
C TRP A 73 -1.36 -1.54 7.95
N ASN A 74 -1.71 -0.45 7.29
CA ASN A 74 -1.41 0.93 7.73
C ASN A 74 0.10 1.23 7.89
N PHE A 75 0.98 0.55 7.17
CA PHE A 75 2.43 0.70 7.33
C PHE A 75 2.94 2.13 7.10
N PHE A 76 2.18 2.98 6.42
CA PHE A 76 2.53 4.38 6.16
C PHE A 76 2.35 5.28 7.41
N LEU A 77 1.54 4.86 8.39
CA LEU A 77 1.37 5.59 9.65
C LEU A 77 2.53 5.30 10.61
N PRO A 78 3.00 6.32 11.33
CA PRO A 78 3.94 6.09 12.42
C PRO A 78 3.26 5.24 13.50
N ASP A 79 3.93 4.18 13.92
CA ASP A 79 3.48 3.32 15.00
C ASP A 79 4.47 3.40 16.17
N PRO A 80 4.07 3.91 17.33
CA PRO A 80 4.92 4.00 18.50
C PRO A 80 5.40 2.63 19.02
N ASP A 81 4.72 1.54 18.64
CA ASP A 81 5.08 0.17 19.01
C ASP A 81 6.06 -0.51 18.04
N GLY A 82 6.59 0.23 17.06
CA GLY A 82 7.65 -0.26 16.19
C GLY A 82 7.19 -1.07 14.99
N ASN A 83 6.10 -0.63 14.37
CA ASN A 83 5.63 -1.20 13.10
C ASN A 83 6.70 -1.14 12.01
N ILE A 84 6.62 -2.03 11.04
CA ILE A 84 7.57 -2.11 9.93
C ILE A 84 7.71 -0.82 9.11
N GLY A 85 6.69 0.04 9.16
CA GLY A 85 6.69 1.37 8.55
C GLY A 85 7.23 2.49 9.44
N ASP A 86 7.64 2.22 10.69
CA ASP A 86 8.11 3.24 11.60
C ASP A 86 9.34 3.97 11.05
N GLY A 87 9.26 5.29 11.06
CA GLY A 87 10.31 6.15 10.52
C GLY A 87 10.40 6.18 8.99
N LEU A 88 9.36 5.72 8.28
CA LEU A 88 9.28 5.82 6.83
C LEU A 88 9.23 7.29 6.38
N THR A 89 10.18 7.71 5.56
CA THR A 89 10.18 9.05 4.97
C THR A 89 9.23 9.14 3.78
N ASN A 90 8.82 10.35 3.40
CA ASN A 90 8.02 10.55 2.18
C ASN A 90 8.74 10.06 0.92
N LEU A 91 10.06 10.19 0.87
CA LEU A 91 10.88 9.69 -0.24
C LEU A 91 10.83 8.16 -0.31
N ASP A 92 11.04 7.48 0.81
CA ASP A 92 10.96 6.03 0.89
C ASP A 92 9.55 5.52 0.55
N TYR A 93 8.51 6.20 1.07
CA TYR A 93 7.12 5.89 0.74
C TYR A 93 6.83 6.02 -0.77
N THR A 94 7.45 7.00 -1.44
CA THR A 94 7.29 7.18 -2.89
C THR A 94 7.73 5.93 -3.67
N TYR A 95 8.84 5.32 -3.29
CA TYR A 95 9.31 4.07 -3.90
C TYR A 95 8.34 2.91 -3.65
N VAL A 96 7.88 2.76 -2.42
CA VAL A 96 6.91 1.72 -2.06
C VAL A 96 5.58 1.93 -2.76
N ALA A 97 5.07 3.17 -2.79
CA ALA A 97 3.84 3.53 -3.50
C ALA A 97 3.94 3.27 -5.01
N SER A 98 5.10 3.49 -5.61
CA SER A 98 5.35 3.18 -7.03
C SER A 98 5.25 1.67 -7.31
N GLU A 99 5.73 0.84 -6.41
CA GLU A 99 5.57 -0.62 -6.51
C GLU A 99 4.10 -1.04 -6.35
N ILE A 100 3.41 -0.52 -5.34
CA ILE A 100 1.98 -0.76 -5.10
C ILE A 100 1.15 -0.36 -6.32
N GLY A 101 1.48 0.75 -6.96
CA GLY A 101 0.76 1.29 -8.13
C GLY A 101 0.77 0.39 -9.36
N LYS A 102 1.61 -0.62 -9.42
CA LYS A 102 1.61 -1.63 -10.49
C LYS A 102 0.41 -2.58 -10.41
N TYR A 103 -0.26 -2.64 -9.26
CA TYR A 103 -1.35 -3.57 -8.96
C TYR A 103 -2.59 -2.81 -8.50
N PRO A 104 -3.67 -2.74 -9.29
CA PRO A 104 -4.84 -1.91 -8.98
C PRO A 104 -5.51 -2.17 -7.63
N LEU A 105 -5.39 -3.39 -7.09
CA LEU A 105 -6.02 -3.76 -5.82
C LEU A 105 -5.07 -3.63 -4.60
N ALA A 106 -3.80 -3.39 -4.82
CA ALA A 106 -2.81 -3.50 -3.76
C ALA A 106 -2.96 -2.42 -2.68
N SER A 107 -3.18 -1.16 -3.07
CA SER A 107 -3.33 -0.06 -2.12
C SER A 107 -4.49 -0.27 -1.16
N GLU A 108 -5.64 -0.69 -1.65
CA GLU A 108 -6.82 -1.00 -0.82
C GLU A 108 -6.53 -2.16 0.14
N SER A 109 -5.84 -3.19 -0.32
CA SER A 109 -5.53 -4.36 0.50
C SER A 109 -4.63 -4.07 1.70
N MET A 110 -3.83 -3.01 1.65
CA MET A 110 -2.93 -2.56 2.72
C MET A 110 -3.44 -1.31 3.46
N ASN A 111 -4.66 -0.87 3.14
CA ASN A 111 -5.29 0.35 3.67
C ASN A 111 -4.48 1.63 3.35
N CYS A 112 -3.90 1.68 2.16
CA CYS A 112 -3.08 2.80 1.67
C CYS A 112 -3.76 3.55 0.52
N SER A 113 -5.08 3.46 0.38
CA SER A 113 -5.82 4.13 -0.69
C SER A 113 -6.11 5.60 -0.36
N ALA A 114 -5.99 6.45 -1.36
CA ALA A 114 -6.50 7.81 -1.28
C ALA A 114 -8.05 7.81 -1.39
N PRO A 115 -8.76 8.68 -0.68
CA PRO A 115 -8.27 9.78 0.18
C PRO A 115 -8.05 9.40 1.65
N ASP A 116 -8.21 8.15 2.02
CA ASP A 116 -8.25 7.69 3.40
C ASP A 116 -6.92 7.91 4.13
N THR A 117 -5.78 7.75 3.45
CA THR A 117 -4.45 7.95 4.04
C THR A 117 -4.27 9.35 4.61
N GLY A 118 -4.68 10.39 3.88
CA GLY A 118 -4.62 11.77 4.37
C GLY A 118 -5.50 12.01 5.59
N ASN A 119 -6.69 11.45 5.61
CA ASN A 119 -7.61 11.53 6.75
C ASN A 119 -7.04 10.79 7.97
N MET A 120 -6.47 9.61 7.78
CA MET A 120 -5.84 8.85 8.85
C MET A 120 -4.64 9.58 9.46
N GLU A 121 -3.79 10.20 8.65
CA GLU A 121 -2.68 11.03 9.15
C GLU A 121 -3.15 12.22 9.97
N VAL A 122 -4.22 12.90 9.55
CA VAL A 122 -4.80 14.01 10.31
C VAL A 122 -5.32 13.52 11.66
N LEU A 123 -6.08 12.41 11.68
CA LEU A 123 -6.61 11.84 12.92
C LEU A 123 -5.50 11.39 13.86
N GLU A 124 -4.44 10.81 13.34
CA GLU A 124 -3.27 10.38 14.13
C GLU A 124 -2.58 11.57 14.82
N ARG A 125 -2.46 12.71 14.12
CA ARG A 125 -1.75 13.88 14.65
C ARG A 125 -2.57 14.75 15.61
N VAL A 126 -3.88 14.83 15.43
CA VAL A 126 -4.74 15.80 16.12
C VAL A 126 -6.02 15.21 16.70
N GLY A 127 -6.22 13.92 16.51
CA GLY A 127 -7.39 13.17 16.98
C GLY A 127 -7.36 12.70 18.44
#